data_363699b2587f0c12b3c833e5221c2c53
#
_entry.id   363699b2587f0c12b3c833e5221c2c53
#
_cell.length_a   1.000
_cell.length_b   1.000
_cell.length_c   1.000
_cell.angle_alpha   90.00
_cell.angle_beta   90.00
_cell.angle_gamma   90.00
#
_symmetry.space_group_name_H-M   'P 1'
#
loop_
_entity.id
_entity.type
_entity.pdbx_description
1 polymer ?
#
loop_
_entity_poly.entity_id
_entity_poly.type
_entity_poly.pdbx_seq_one_letter_code
_entity_poly.pdbx_strand_id
1 'polypeptide(L)'
;MFPNVDLMHEGDTYKLGFAGGGLTRPLNPKLRNSEPRQIWMQEQGIDVQINGGWLDSFGYELSPDEGLAWSRFLNEHLIAATKGKDNLRALGTVPLQNGEKAARLLEELMDEGLAGVMIGTQPNGNHGNLDAPELDPFWAVASDRKAVVFIHPMYGCGDIRLNDYDMINAVGRGLDTTTAVARILYAGHFTRYPGMSVVLPHGGGALPWMLGRLHHNVVIHPDQYADPLEGFSHIYFDTVVFDPDALKFLIAKAGVDKVMLGSDYPFPIGDHTPKVVVKAAGLSEIDTKAIFGETAAKLFKLEDSCVGQH
;
A
#
# COMPACT_ATOMS: atom_id res chain seq x y z
N MET A 1 -10.89 -23.94 9.91
CA MET A 1 -10.05 -24.55 8.86
C MET A 1 -10.52 -23.97 7.53
N PHE A 2 -9.62 -23.54 6.68
CA PHE A 2 -9.94 -22.89 5.40
C PHE A 2 -9.76 -23.94 4.28
N PRO A 3 -10.82 -24.51 3.70
CA PRO A 3 -10.74 -25.67 2.80
C PRO A 3 -10.02 -25.37 1.47
N ASN A 4 -10.05 -24.10 1.03
CA ASN A 4 -9.41 -23.66 -0.22
C ASN A 4 -8.13 -22.83 0.03
N VAL A 5 -7.52 -22.98 1.21
CA VAL A 5 -6.20 -22.41 1.53
C VAL A 5 -5.24 -23.55 1.83
N ASP A 6 -4.26 -23.72 0.96
CA ASP A 6 -3.21 -24.71 1.12
C ASP A 6 -2.03 -24.10 1.87
N LEU A 7 -1.47 -24.83 2.80
CA LEU A 7 -0.21 -24.48 3.47
C LEU A 7 0.84 -25.56 3.14
N MET A 8 1.81 -25.19 2.32
CA MET A 8 3.02 -26.00 2.14
C MET A 8 4.05 -25.60 3.19
N HIS A 9 4.56 -26.59 3.91
CA HIS A 9 5.59 -26.43 4.92
C HIS A 9 6.71 -27.46 4.71
N GLU A 10 7.93 -27.00 4.43
CA GLU A 10 9.10 -27.81 4.26
C GLU A 10 10.31 -27.16 4.95
N GLY A 11 10.81 -27.75 6.04
CA GLY A 11 11.80 -27.12 6.92
C GLY A 11 11.27 -25.78 7.45
N ASP A 12 12.01 -24.70 7.24
CA ASP A 12 11.60 -23.32 7.60
C ASP A 12 10.85 -22.58 6.48
N THR A 13 10.59 -23.25 5.36
CA THR A 13 9.93 -22.68 4.20
C THR A 13 8.41 -22.88 4.29
N TYR A 14 7.69 -21.76 4.24
CA TYR A 14 6.23 -21.74 4.22
C TYR A 14 5.75 -21.05 2.94
N LYS A 15 4.79 -21.66 2.25
CA LYS A 15 4.09 -21.09 1.10
C LYS A 15 2.60 -21.32 1.25
N LEU A 16 1.81 -20.42 0.70
CA LEU A 16 0.35 -20.51 0.66
C LEU A 16 -0.10 -20.82 -0.77
N GLY A 17 -1.23 -21.50 -0.91
CA GLY A 17 -1.96 -21.64 -2.14
C GLY A 17 -3.42 -21.28 -1.91
N PHE A 18 -4.09 -20.75 -2.92
CA PHE A 18 -5.49 -20.33 -2.81
C PHE A 18 -6.31 -20.89 -3.96
N ALA A 19 -7.47 -21.46 -3.63
CA ALA A 19 -8.47 -21.95 -4.58
C ALA A 19 -7.90 -22.87 -5.69
N GLY A 20 -6.92 -23.74 -5.35
CA GLY A 20 -6.28 -24.64 -6.30
C GLY A 20 -5.32 -23.96 -7.28
N GLY A 21 -4.99 -22.70 -7.07
CA GLY A 21 -3.97 -21.94 -7.81
C GLY A 21 -2.54 -22.34 -7.45
N GLY A 22 -1.56 -21.65 -8.01
CA GLY A 22 -0.14 -21.84 -7.69
C GLY A 22 0.22 -21.46 -6.26
N LEU A 23 1.36 -21.94 -5.78
CA LEU A 23 1.90 -21.54 -4.48
C LEU A 23 2.51 -20.14 -4.55
N THR A 24 2.36 -19.39 -3.48
CA THR A 24 3.03 -18.09 -3.29
C THR A 24 4.57 -18.25 -3.28
N ARG A 25 5.26 -17.13 -3.32
CA ARG A 25 6.67 -17.09 -2.94
C ARG A 25 6.83 -17.60 -1.50
N PRO A 26 8.03 -18.03 -1.09
CA PRO A 26 8.30 -18.36 0.30
C PRO A 26 8.02 -17.17 1.23
N LEU A 27 7.30 -17.41 2.32
CA LEU A 27 7.09 -16.43 3.36
C LEU A 27 8.42 -16.06 4.01
N ASN A 28 8.81 -14.80 3.95
CA ASN A 28 10.04 -14.32 4.57
C ASN A 28 10.00 -14.54 6.09
N PRO A 29 11.01 -15.21 6.69
CA PRO A 29 11.05 -15.47 8.13
C PRO A 29 10.90 -14.21 9.00
N LYS A 30 11.40 -13.05 8.54
CA LYS A 30 11.28 -11.76 9.23
C LYS A 30 9.84 -11.22 9.29
N LEU A 31 8.91 -11.78 8.52
CA LEU A 31 7.48 -11.47 8.62
C LEU A 31 6.82 -12.23 9.77
N ARG A 32 7.40 -13.36 10.20
CA ARG A 32 6.87 -14.20 11.27
C ARG A 32 7.38 -13.82 12.66
N ASN A 33 8.51 -13.10 12.73
CA ASN A 33 9.13 -12.67 13.98
C ASN A 33 9.33 -11.16 13.97
N SER A 34 8.78 -10.49 14.97
CA SER A 34 8.89 -9.03 15.12
C SER A 34 10.21 -8.56 15.73
N GLU A 35 11.02 -9.44 16.34
CA GLU A 35 12.26 -9.06 17.01
C GLU A 35 13.30 -8.46 16.04
N PRO A 36 13.62 -9.07 14.89
CA PRO A 36 14.51 -8.47 13.91
C PRO A 36 14.03 -7.10 13.41
N ARG A 37 12.70 -6.90 13.35
CA ARG A 37 12.08 -5.62 12.98
C ARG A 37 12.34 -4.56 14.04
N GLN A 38 12.16 -4.88 15.31
CA GLN A 38 12.41 -3.96 16.43
C GLN A 38 13.88 -3.51 16.47
N ILE A 39 14.80 -4.46 16.29
CA ILE A 39 16.24 -4.16 16.21
C ILE A 39 16.53 -3.22 15.05
N TRP A 40 16.04 -3.55 13.85
CA TRP A 40 16.23 -2.71 12.67
C TRP A 40 15.63 -1.30 12.84
N MET A 41 14.43 -1.17 13.42
CA MET A 41 13.83 0.14 13.71
C MET A 41 14.72 0.97 14.63
N GLN A 42 15.23 0.35 15.71
CA GLN A 42 16.16 1.01 16.64
C GLN A 42 17.44 1.45 15.94
N GLU A 43 18.07 0.60 15.14
CA GLU A 43 19.29 0.90 14.38
C GLU A 43 19.08 2.05 13.39
N GLN A 44 17.90 2.13 12.75
CA GLN A 44 17.56 3.19 11.80
C GLN A 44 16.96 4.44 12.46
N GLY A 45 16.73 4.43 13.78
CA GLY A 45 16.10 5.51 14.51
C GLY A 45 14.66 5.76 14.02
N ILE A 46 13.88 4.69 13.83
CA ILE A 46 12.47 4.73 13.44
C ILE A 46 11.63 4.52 14.69
N ASP A 47 10.87 5.54 15.08
CA ASP A 47 10.06 5.51 16.30
C ASP A 47 8.78 4.68 16.13
N VAL A 48 8.08 4.84 15.00
CA VAL A 48 6.84 4.14 14.70
C VAL A 48 6.88 3.59 13.27
N GLN A 49 6.42 2.35 13.09
CA GLN A 49 6.21 1.75 11.77
C GLN A 49 4.76 1.36 11.56
N ILE A 50 4.22 1.75 10.39
CA ILE A 50 2.91 1.30 9.91
C ILE A 50 3.14 0.00 9.13
N ASN A 51 2.42 -1.06 9.52
CA ASN A 51 2.59 -2.39 8.96
C ASN A 51 1.30 -2.85 8.30
N GLY A 52 1.37 -3.19 7.02
CA GLY A 52 0.34 -3.97 6.32
C GLY A 52 0.64 -5.46 6.36
N GLY A 53 -0.30 -6.27 5.90
CA GLY A 53 -0.10 -7.70 5.68
C GLY A 53 0.82 -7.98 4.50
N TRP A 54 1.27 -9.23 4.39
CA TRP A 54 1.99 -9.69 3.20
C TRP A 54 0.99 -9.95 2.07
N LEU A 55 1.10 -9.21 0.96
CA LEU A 55 0.11 -9.22 -0.11
C LEU A 55 -0.13 -10.59 -0.72
N ASP A 56 0.93 -11.40 -0.89
CA ASP A 56 0.78 -12.74 -1.44
C ASP A 56 -0.14 -13.63 -0.56
N SER A 57 -0.46 -13.21 0.67
CA SER A 57 -1.38 -13.89 1.57
C SER A 57 -2.82 -13.38 1.55
N PHE A 58 -3.17 -12.39 0.73
CA PHE A 58 -4.51 -11.78 0.79
C PHE A 58 -5.63 -12.68 0.27
N GLY A 59 -5.32 -13.64 -0.61
CA GLY A 59 -6.28 -14.67 -1.04
C GLY A 59 -7.45 -14.13 -1.85
N TYR A 60 -7.19 -13.19 -2.76
CA TYR A 60 -8.22 -12.62 -3.64
C TYR A 60 -8.76 -13.62 -4.68
N GLU A 61 -8.17 -14.82 -4.76
CA GLU A 61 -8.63 -15.97 -5.54
C GLU A 61 -9.75 -16.76 -4.84
N LEU A 62 -9.95 -16.54 -3.54
CA LEU A 62 -10.99 -17.22 -2.76
C LEU A 62 -12.38 -16.71 -3.13
N SER A 63 -13.39 -17.55 -2.89
CA SER A 63 -14.78 -17.11 -2.98
C SER A 63 -15.04 -15.91 -2.03
N PRO A 64 -16.04 -15.06 -2.27
CA PRO A 64 -16.31 -13.89 -1.44
C PRO A 64 -16.50 -14.21 0.05
N ASP A 65 -17.12 -15.34 0.40
CA ASP A 65 -17.34 -15.72 1.79
C ASP A 65 -16.06 -16.24 2.46
N GLU A 66 -15.31 -17.05 1.74
CA GLU A 66 -14.01 -17.53 2.19
C GLU A 66 -13.00 -16.40 2.30
N GLY A 67 -12.98 -15.47 1.33
CA GLY A 67 -12.15 -14.28 1.36
C GLY A 67 -12.43 -13.39 2.57
N LEU A 68 -13.71 -13.20 2.93
CA LEU A 68 -14.08 -12.47 4.15
C LEU A 68 -13.57 -13.17 5.42
N ALA A 69 -13.78 -14.48 5.52
CA ALA A 69 -13.31 -15.26 6.68
C ALA A 69 -11.78 -15.25 6.77
N TRP A 70 -11.10 -15.37 5.64
CA TRP A 70 -9.64 -15.31 5.54
C TRP A 70 -9.07 -13.94 5.90
N SER A 71 -9.66 -12.85 5.38
CA SER A 71 -9.25 -11.48 5.71
C SER A 71 -9.42 -11.19 7.21
N ARG A 72 -10.51 -11.64 7.84
CA ARG A 72 -10.69 -11.53 9.30
C ARG A 72 -9.59 -12.28 10.06
N PHE A 73 -9.27 -13.49 9.65
CA PHE A 73 -8.19 -14.28 10.24
C PHE A 73 -6.84 -13.55 10.15
N LEU A 74 -6.50 -12.99 8.98
CA LEU A 74 -5.27 -12.23 8.82
C LEU A 74 -5.25 -10.98 9.70
N ASN A 75 -6.34 -10.23 9.76
CA ASN A 75 -6.46 -9.01 10.54
C ASN A 75 -6.33 -9.28 12.04
N GLU A 76 -7.01 -10.30 12.54
CA GLU A 76 -6.93 -10.73 13.94
C GLU A 76 -5.48 -11.01 14.35
N HIS A 77 -4.73 -11.74 13.52
CA HIS A 77 -3.33 -12.06 13.81
C HIS A 77 -2.41 -10.85 13.67
N LEU A 78 -2.64 -9.97 12.71
CA LEU A 78 -1.87 -8.75 12.53
C LEU A 78 -2.07 -7.78 13.70
N ILE A 79 -3.32 -7.59 14.13
CA ILE A 79 -3.67 -6.77 15.29
C ILE A 79 -3.04 -7.36 16.55
N ALA A 80 -3.15 -8.67 16.74
CA ALA A 80 -2.52 -9.35 17.88
C ALA A 80 -0.99 -9.19 17.89
N ALA A 81 -0.34 -9.23 16.71
CA ALA A 81 1.10 -9.07 16.58
C ALA A 81 1.59 -7.64 16.91
N THR A 82 0.74 -6.62 16.77
CA THR A 82 1.05 -5.21 17.10
C THR A 82 0.57 -4.80 18.48
N LYS A 83 -0.33 -5.57 19.10
CA LYS A 83 -0.90 -5.26 20.41
C LYS A 83 0.17 -5.14 21.51
N GLY A 84 0.12 -4.03 22.26
CA GLY A 84 1.08 -3.75 23.33
C GLY A 84 2.47 -3.32 22.84
N LYS A 85 2.60 -3.00 21.53
CA LYS A 85 3.81 -2.44 20.95
C LYS A 85 3.50 -1.03 20.47
N ASP A 86 3.88 -0.02 21.23
CA ASP A 86 3.55 1.38 20.95
C ASP A 86 4.23 1.92 19.68
N ASN A 87 5.23 1.22 19.19
CA ASN A 87 5.98 1.55 17.97
C ASN A 87 5.51 0.82 16.70
N LEU A 88 4.44 0.02 16.77
CA LEU A 88 3.84 -0.65 15.61
C LEU A 88 2.36 -0.31 15.48
N ARG A 89 1.94 -0.03 14.25
CA ARG A 89 0.52 0.17 13.89
C ARG A 89 0.16 -0.74 12.74
N ALA A 90 -1.03 -1.33 12.80
CA ALA A 90 -1.53 -2.22 11.75
C ALA A 90 -2.38 -1.46 10.74
N LEU A 91 -2.22 -1.83 9.45
CA LEU A 91 -3.23 -1.63 8.41
C LEU A 91 -3.87 -3.00 8.14
N GLY A 92 -5.18 -3.07 8.25
CA GLY A 92 -5.89 -4.30 7.95
C GLY A 92 -5.87 -4.65 6.46
N THR A 93 -6.53 -5.74 6.09
CA THR A 93 -6.85 -6.08 4.69
C THR A 93 -8.31 -6.42 4.55
N VAL A 94 -8.84 -6.34 3.33
CA VAL A 94 -10.26 -6.59 3.02
C VAL A 94 -10.40 -7.48 1.78
N PRO A 95 -11.50 -8.26 1.66
CA PRO A 95 -11.72 -9.16 0.51
C PRO A 95 -12.19 -8.38 -0.71
N LEU A 96 -11.27 -7.82 -1.50
CA LEU A 96 -11.59 -6.99 -2.68
C LEU A 96 -12.39 -7.72 -3.77
N GLN A 97 -12.42 -9.04 -3.78
CA GLN A 97 -13.27 -9.81 -4.68
C GLN A 97 -14.77 -9.61 -4.44
N ASN A 98 -15.14 -8.85 -3.42
CA ASN A 98 -16.53 -8.43 -3.18
C ASN A 98 -16.59 -7.09 -2.42
N GLY A 99 -17.05 -6.04 -3.09
CA GLY A 99 -17.07 -4.67 -2.55
C GLY A 99 -17.94 -4.49 -1.31
N GLU A 100 -19.09 -5.16 -1.21
CA GLU A 100 -19.95 -5.10 -0.02
C GLU A 100 -19.30 -5.73 1.22
N LYS A 101 -18.62 -6.88 1.03
CA LYS A 101 -17.90 -7.53 2.11
C LYS A 101 -16.64 -6.75 2.51
N ALA A 102 -15.96 -6.15 1.53
CA ALA A 102 -14.82 -5.27 1.77
C ALA A 102 -15.24 -4.01 2.54
N ALA A 103 -16.38 -3.40 2.17
CA ALA A 103 -16.96 -2.25 2.87
C ALA A 103 -17.25 -2.58 4.35
N ARG A 104 -18.00 -3.66 4.58
CA ARG A 104 -18.34 -4.10 5.94
C ARG A 104 -17.09 -4.35 6.80
N LEU A 105 -16.10 -5.08 6.27
CA LEU A 105 -14.89 -5.37 7.03
C LEU A 105 -14.07 -4.11 7.29
N LEU A 106 -14.03 -3.15 6.36
CA LEU A 106 -13.38 -1.86 6.58
C LEU A 106 -14.04 -1.11 7.75
N GLU A 107 -15.38 -1.07 7.83
CA GLU A 107 -16.10 -0.46 8.96
C GLU A 107 -15.72 -1.11 10.28
N GLU A 108 -15.74 -2.46 10.34
CA GLU A 108 -15.36 -3.23 11.53
C GLU A 108 -13.93 -2.85 11.99
N LEU A 109 -12.96 -2.80 11.07
CA LEU A 109 -11.57 -2.45 11.38
C LEU A 109 -11.41 -1.00 11.85
N MET A 110 -12.13 -0.06 11.25
CA MET A 110 -12.12 1.34 11.68
C MET A 110 -12.74 1.51 13.07
N ASP A 111 -13.77 0.72 13.41
CA ASP A 111 -14.36 0.69 14.75
C ASP A 111 -13.41 0.09 15.79
N GLU A 112 -12.54 -0.83 15.38
CA GLU A 112 -11.44 -1.36 16.21
C GLU A 112 -10.26 -0.38 16.36
N GLY A 113 -10.30 0.78 15.69
CA GLY A 113 -9.31 1.85 15.82
C GLY A 113 -8.17 1.80 14.80
N LEU A 114 -8.23 0.98 13.74
CA LEU A 114 -7.27 1.04 12.66
C LEU A 114 -7.47 2.31 11.84
N ALA A 115 -6.38 2.86 11.31
CA ALA A 115 -6.44 4.05 10.45
C ALA A 115 -6.92 3.73 9.01
N GLY A 116 -6.91 2.46 8.62
CA GLY A 116 -7.30 2.02 7.30
C GLY A 116 -6.78 0.64 6.95
N VAL A 117 -6.64 0.39 5.65
CA VAL A 117 -6.30 -0.93 5.10
C VAL A 117 -5.21 -0.85 4.04
N MET A 118 -4.46 -1.95 3.88
CA MET A 118 -3.61 -2.21 2.73
C MET A 118 -4.37 -3.13 1.76
N ILE A 119 -4.38 -2.77 0.49
CA ILE A 119 -5.01 -3.52 -0.59
C ILE A 119 -4.04 -3.74 -1.74
N GLY A 120 -4.33 -4.76 -2.57
CA GLY A 120 -3.64 -4.97 -3.83
C GLY A 120 -4.20 -4.11 -4.96
N THR A 121 -3.49 -4.10 -6.07
CA THR A 121 -3.87 -3.38 -7.30
C THR A 121 -4.91 -4.10 -8.14
N GLN A 122 -5.08 -5.41 -7.93
CA GLN A 122 -5.97 -6.27 -8.72
C GLN A 122 -6.89 -7.07 -7.79
N PRO A 123 -8.22 -6.79 -7.81
CA PRO A 123 -9.15 -7.25 -6.78
C PRO A 123 -9.58 -8.72 -6.89
N ASN A 124 -9.28 -9.42 -7.99
CA ASN A 124 -9.71 -10.79 -8.23
C ASN A 124 -8.49 -11.67 -8.59
N GLY A 125 -7.59 -11.92 -7.64
CA GLY A 125 -6.31 -12.53 -7.94
C GLY A 125 -5.48 -11.61 -8.85
N ASN A 126 -5.01 -12.12 -9.99
CA ASN A 126 -4.29 -11.31 -10.99
C ASN A 126 -5.23 -10.69 -12.05
N HIS A 127 -6.46 -10.36 -11.68
CA HIS A 127 -7.50 -9.83 -12.55
C HIS A 127 -8.27 -8.68 -11.89
N GLY A 128 -9.04 -7.98 -12.74
CA GLY A 128 -9.94 -6.92 -12.32
C GLY A 128 -9.23 -5.57 -12.16
N ASN A 129 -10.02 -4.57 -11.86
CA ASN A 129 -9.58 -3.20 -11.72
C ASN A 129 -10.18 -2.57 -10.46
N LEU A 130 -9.44 -1.67 -9.83
CA LEU A 130 -9.88 -0.98 -8.62
C LEU A 130 -11.03 0.03 -8.89
N ASP A 131 -11.22 0.44 -10.13
CA ASP A 131 -12.32 1.31 -10.57
C ASP A 131 -13.58 0.53 -11.00
N ALA A 132 -13.62 -0.79 -10.79
CA ALA A 132 -14.80 -1.60 -11.09
C ALA A 132 -15.99 -1.19 -10.22
N PRO A 133 -17.22 -1.03 -10.81
CA PRO A 133 -18.40 -0.57 -10.06
C PRO A 133 -18.76 -1.45 -8.86
N GLU A 134 -18.38 -2.73 -8.90
CA GLU A 134 -18.59 -3.67 -7.79
C GLU A 134 -17.82 -3.28 -6.53
N LEU A 135 -16.80 -2.42 -6.65
CA LEU A 135 -16.01 -1.89 -5.52
C LEU A 135 -16.52 -0.53 -5.02
N ASP A 136 -17.52 0.07 -5.66
CA ASP A 136 -18.09 1.34 -5.20
C ASP A 136 -18.52 1.34 -3.72
N PRO A 137 -19.13 0.26 -3.15
CA PRO A 137 -19.45 0.20 -1.73
C PRO A 137 -18.19 0.33 -0.83
N PHE A 138 -17.09 -0.31 -1.19
CA PHE A 138 -15.82 -0.19 -0.46
C PHE A 138 -15.29 1.26 -0.49
N TRP A 139 -15.28 1.90 -1.67
CA TRP A 139 -14.79 3.27 -1.81
C TRP A 139 -15.69 4.28 -1.09
N ALA A 140 -17.00 4.07 -1.06
CA ALA A 140 -17.94 4.90 -0.31
C ALA A 140 -17.63 4.86 1.19
N VAL A 141 -17.49 3.67 1.77
CA VAL A 141 -17.13 3.51 3.19
C VAL A 141 -15.74 4.07 3.47
N ALA A 142 -14.76 3.86 2.59
CA ALA A 142 -13.44 4.44 2.75
C ALA A 142 -13.47 5.97 2.82
N SER A 143 -14.33 6.61 2.03
CA SER A 143 -14.56 8.05 2.06
C SER A 143 -15.27 8.49 3.34
N ASP A 144 -16.38 7.87 3.70
CA ASP A 144 -17.21 8.26 4.84
C ASP A 144 -16.45 8.13 6.17
N ARG A 145 -15.65 7.08 6.30
CA ARG A 145 -14.81 6.81 7.48
C ARG A 145 -13.47 7.57 7.45
N LYS A 146 -13.15 8.28 6.37
CA LYS A 146 -11.85 8.94 6.14
C LYS A 146 -10.68 7.96 6.31
N ALA A 147 -10.85 6.77 5.73
CA ALA A 147 -9.86 5.71 5.82
C ALA A 147 -8.62 6.01 4.97
N VAL A 148 -7.48 5.54 5.44
CA VAL A 148 -6.25 5.48 4.65
C VAL A 148 -6.24 4.17 3.86
N VAL A 149 -6.20 4.25 2.55
CA VAL A 149 -6.13 3.09 1.65
C VAL A 149 -4.72 3.01 1.06
N PHE A 150 -3.92 2.07 1.56
CA PHE A 150 -2.58 1.80 1.05
C PHE A 150 -2.68 0.82 -0.12
N ILE A 151 -2.41 1.28 -1.35
CA ILE A 151 -2.50 0.46 -2.56
C ILE A 151 -1.11 -0.05 -2.93
N HIS A 152 -0.88 -1.35 -2.75
CA HIS A 152 0.42 -1.96 -3.02
C HIS A 152 0.35 -2.90 -4.24
N PRO A 153 1.34 -2.87 -5.17
CA PRO A 153 1.34 -3.73 -6.34
C PRO A 153 1.53 -5.20 -5.97
N MET A 154 0.79 -6.09 -6.63
CA MET A 154 0.82 -7.53 -6.34
C MET A 154 1.54 -8.34 -7.43
N TYR A 155 1.03 -8.27 -8.65
CA TYR A 155 1.36 -9.25 -9.70
C TYR A 155 2.22 -8.68 -10.83
N GLY A 156 2.36 -7.37 -10.92
CA GLY A 156 2.90 -6.68 -12.09
C GLY A 156 1.86 -6.57 -13.21
N CYS A 157 2.27 -6.10 -14.37
CA CYS A 157 1.37 -5.77 -15.49
C CYS A 157 1.23 -6.88 -16.54
N GLY A 158 1.68 -8.10 -16.26
CA GLY A 158 1.45 -9.28 -17.11
C GLY A 158 2.23 -9.34 -18.43
N ASP A 159 3.22 -8.46 -18.67
CA ASP A 159 4.05 -8.51 -19.86
C ASP A 159 5.10 -9.62 -19.72
N ILE A 160 5.11 -10.56 -20.68
CA ILE A 160 6.03 -11.70 -20.70
C ILE A 160 7.52 -11.27 -20.71
N ARG A 161 7.83 -10.09 -21.21
CA ARG A 161 9.19 -9.53 -21.22
C ARG A 161 9.72 -9.20 -19.81
N LEU A 162 8.86 -9.22 -18.80
CA LEU A 162 9.22 -8.98 -17.41
C LEU A 162 9.64 -10.26 -16.66
N ASN A 163 9.61 -11.43 -17.32
CA ASN A 163 9.90 -12.70 -16.66
C ASN A 163 11.40 -12.92 -16.39
N ASP A 164 12.29 -12.19 -17.08
CA ASP A 164 13.72 -12.26 -16.88
C ASP A 164 14.25 -11.11 -16.01
N TYR A 165 15.45 -11.25 -15.46
CA TYR A 165 16.19 -10.23 -14.72
C TYR A 165 15.45 -9.66 -13.49
N ASP A 166 14.52 -10.41 -12.91
CA ASP A 166 13.63 -9.95 -11.83
C ASP A 166 12.84 -8.66 -12.20
N MET A 167 12.57 -8.47 -13.49
CA MET A 167 11.91 -7.28 -14.02
C MET A 167 10.47 -7.11 -13.51
N ILE A 168 9.81 -8.19 -13.11
CA ILE A 168 8.48 -8.11 -12.46
C ILE A 168 8.59 -7.24 -11.22
N ASN A 169 9.64 -7.42 -10.43
CA ASN A 169 9.86 -6.67 -9.21
C ASN A 169 10.39 -5.25 -9.50
N ALA A 170 11.40 -5.15 -10.36
CA ALA A 170 12.07 -3.87 -10.64
C ALA A 170 11.21 -2.89 -11.47
N VAL A 171 10.35 -3.38 -12.35
CA VAL A 171 9.57 -2.57 -13.30
C VAL A 171 8.07 -2.86 -13.22
N GLY A 172 7.69 -4.14 -13.28
CA GLY A 172 6.30 -4.56 -13.39
C GLY A 172 5.41 -4.07 -12.26
N ARG A 173 5.90 -4.08 -11.03
CA ARG A 173 5.17 -3.58 -9.85
C ARG A 173 4.92 -2.08 -9.92
N GLY A 174 5.90 -1.28 -10.36
CA GLY A 174 5.71 0.15 -10.56
C GLY A 174 4.68 0.47 -11.66
N LEU A 175 4.67 -0.33 -12.74
CA LEU A 175 3.68 -0.20 -13.80
C LEU A 175 2.28 -0.65 -13.36
N ASP A 176 2.18 -1.68 -12.54
CA ASP A 176 0.92 -2.16 -11.98
C ASP A 176 0.26 -1.09 -11.08
N THR A 177 1.04 -0.49 -10.15
CA THR A 177 0.59 0.67 -9.36
C THR A 177 0.12 1.82 -10.27
N THR A 178 0.94 2.18 -11.26
CA THR A 178 0.63 3.28 -12.18
C THR A 178 -0.68 3.03 -12.92
N THR A 179 -0.88 1.81 -13.44
CA THR A 179 -2.08 1.44 -14.18
C THR A 179 -3.33 1.47 -13.29
N ALA A 180 -3.27 0.83 -12.13
CA ALA A 180 -4.39 0.77 -11.21
C ALA A 180 -4.84 2.17 -10.75
N VAL A 181 -3.88 3.04 -10.40
CA VAL A 181 -4.20 4.37 -9.89
C VAL A 181 -4.59 5.35 -11.01
N ALA A 182 -3.98 5.27 -12.20
CA ALA A 182 -4.43 6.06 -13.35
C ALA A 182 -5.90 5.78 -13.70
N ARG A 183 -6.35 4.52 -13.56
CA ARG A 183 -7.75 4.14 -13.77
C ARG A 183 -8.69 4.80 -12.77
N ILE A 184 -8.39 4.73 -11.46
CA ILE A 184 -9.23 5.40 -10.45
C ILE A 184 -9.21 6.93 -10.59
N LEU A 185 -8.11 7.53 -11.05
CA LEU A 185 -8.06 8.95 -11.38
C LEU A 185 -9.02 9.29 -12.52
N TYR A 186 -8.95 8.57 -13.65
CA TYR A 186 -9.83 8.79 -14.80
C TYR A 186 -11.31 8.50 -14.52
N ALA A 187 -11.58 7.53 -13.64
CA ALA A 187 -12.93 7.21 -13.20
C ALA A 187 -13.50 8.23 -12.18
N GLY A 188 -12.73 9.26 -11.79
CA GLY A 188 -13.16 10.32 -10.89
C GLY A 188 -13.43 9.86 -9.46
N HIS A 189 -12.73 8.82 -8.98
CA HIS A 189 -12.97 8.27 -7.63
C HIS A 189 -12.75 9.30 -6.54
N PHE A 190 -11.74 10.15 -6.66
CA PHE A 190 -11.46 11.16 -5.64
C PHE A 190 -12.52 12.28 -5.58
N THR A 191 -13.21 12.54 -6.68
CA THR A 191 -14.37 13.44 -6.70
C THR A 191 -15.61 12.76 -6.12
N ARG A 192 -15.84 11.48 -6.44
CA ARG A 192 -16.97 10.70 -5.91
C ARG A 192 -16.78 10.32 -4.42
N TYR A 193 -15.56 10.12 -3.99
CA TYR A 193 -15.19 9.65 -2.65
C TYR A 193 -14.11 10.54 -2.02
N PRO A 194 -14.40 11.82 -1.74
CA PRO A 194 -13.38 12.83 -1.39
C PRO A 194 -12.77 12.66 0.01
N GLY A 195 -13.38 11.84 0.86
CA GLY A 195 -12.92 11.67 2.23
C GLY A 195 -11.76 10.69 2.40
N MET A 196 -11.52 9.81 1.42
CA MET A 196 -10.43 8.83 1.50
C MET A 196 -9.05 9.46 1.26
N SER A 197 -8.02 8.87 1.84
CA SER A 197 -6.62 9.16 1.51
C SER A 197 -5.97 7.91 0.93
N VAL A 198 -5.27 8.06 -0.19
CA VAL A 198 -4.57 6.94 -0.84
C VAL A 198 -3.07 7.08 -0.62
N VAL A 199 -2.40 6.00 -0.23
CA VAL A 199 -0.94 5.92 -0.09
C VAL A 199 -0.39 4.96 -1.13
N LEU A 200 0.65 5.37 -1.84
CA LEU A 200 1.33 4.57 -2.85
C LEU A 200 2.78 4.30 -2.43
N PRO A 201 3.22 3.04 -2.40
CA PRO A 201 4.61 2.69 -2.22
C PRO A 201 5.45 2.98 -3.46
N HIS A 202 6.78 2.87 -3.31
CA HIS A 202 7.76 2.97 -4.39
C HIS A 202 7.67 4.31 -5.14
N GLY A 203 7.42 5.41 -4.39
CA GLY A 203 7.21 6.73 -4.97
C GLY A 203 6.02 6.82 -5.93
N GLY A 204 5.08 5.87 -5.88
CA GLY A 204 3.94 5.78 -6.79
C GLY A 204 4.27 5.19 -8.17
N GLY A 205 5.40 4.49 -8.30
CA GLY A 205 5.85 3.93 -9.57
C GLY A 205 6.13 5.01 -10.62
N ALA A 206 5.57 4.87 -11.82
CA ALA A 206 5.70 5.86 -12.87
C ALA A 206 4.61 6.95 -12.84
N LEU A 207 3.65 6.90 -11.90
CA LEU A 207 2.49 7.80 -11.89
C LEU A 207 2.88 9.29 -11.84
N PRO A 208 3.78 9.76 -10.95
CA PRO A 208 4.16 11.17 -10.90
C PRO A 208 4.80 11.65 -12.22
N TRP A 209 5.58 10.79 -12.87
CA TRP A 209 6.19 11.06 -14.17
C TRP A 209 5.16 11.13 -15.29
N MET A 210 4.17 10.23 -15.27
CA MET A 210 3.14 10.11 -16.31
C MET A 210 2.00 11.12 -16.17
N LEU A 211 1.90 11.84 -15.06
CA LEU A 211 0.75 12.70 -14.73
C LEU A 211 0.43 13.72 -15.83
N GLY A 212 1.45 14.38 -16.38
CA GLY A 212 1.25 15.33 -17.49
C GLY A 212 0.69 14.67 -18.75
N ARG A 213 1.11 13.44 -19.05
CA ARG A 213 0.58 12.67 -20.19
C ARG A 213 -0.87 12.21 -19.94
N LEU A 214 -1.18 11.80 -18.71
CA LEU A 214 -2.56 11.46 -18.31
C LEU A 214 -3.48 12.67 -18.46
N HIS A 215 -3.08 13.84 -17.97
CA HIS A 215 -3.85 15.08 -18.15
C HIS A 215 -4.02 15.45 -19.62
N HIS A 216 -2.96 15.37 -20.43
CA HIS A 216 -3.06 15.64 -21.86
C HIS A 216 -4.05 14.71 -22.57
N ASN A 217 -4.16 13.44 -22.14
CA ASN A 217 -5.16 12.52 -22.66
C ASN A 217 -6.62 12.99 -22.40
N VAL A 218 -6.86 13.67 -21.28
CA VAL A 218 -8.17 14.32 -21.02
C VAL A 218 -8.40 15.49 -21.96
N VAL A 219 -7.36 16.29 -22.25
CA VAL A 219 -7.46 17.43 -23.19
C VAL A 219 -7.88 16.98 -24.59
N ILE A 220 -7.37 15.85 -25.07
CA ILE A 220 -7.71 15.31 -26.41
C ILE A 220 -9.01 14.47 -26.41
N HIS A 221 -9.53 14.11 -25.23
CA HIS A 221 -10.78 13.37 -25.04
C HIS A 221 -11.68 14.08 -24.02
N PRO A 222 -12.14 15.31 -24.33
CA PRO A 222 -12.93 16.11 -23.39
C PRO A 222 -14.20 15.37 -23.00
N ASP A 223 -14.59 15.52 -21.74
CA ASP A 223 -15.82 14.94 -21.16
C ASP A 223 -15.87 13.39 -21.08
N GLN A 224 -14.78 12.69 -21.42
CA GLN A 224 -14.72 11.23 -21.33
C GLN A 224 -14.14 10.72 -20.03
N TYR A 225 -13.23 11.50 -19.40
CA TYR A 225 -12.49 11.10 -18.21
C TYR A 225 -12.45 12.27 -17.21
N ALA A 226 -12.35 11.94 -15.91
CA ALA A 226 -12.06 12.96 -14.90
C ALA A 226 -10.62 13.48 -15.04
N ASP A 227 -10.38 14.73 -14.62
CA ASP A 227 -9.01 15.28 -14.63
C ASP A 227 -8.15 14.61 -13.55
N PRO A 228 -7.07 13.92 -13.95
CA PRO A 228 -6.20 13.24 -13.00
C PRO A 228 -5.46 14.21 -12.06
N LEU A 229 -5.32 15.49 -12.41
CA LEU A 229 -4.69 16.50 -11.56
C LEU A 229 -5.48 16.75 -10.29
N GLU A 230 -6.83 16.73 -10.36
CA GLU A 230 -7.70 16.92 -9.20
C GLU A 230 -7.50 15.78 -8.20
N GLY A 231 -7.58 14.53 -8.67
CA GLY A 231 -7.44 13.35 -7.82
C GLY A 231 -6.03 13.16 -7.26
N PHE A 232 -5.00 13.58 -8.00
CA PHE A 232 -3.61 13.41 -7.59
C PHE A 232 -3.29 14.11 -6.26
N SER A 233 -3.98 15.21 -5.94
CA SER A 233 -3.81 15.93 -4.67
C SER A 233 -4.21 15.14 -3.42
N HIS A 234 -4.98 14.05 -3.56
CA HIS A 234 -5.39 13.16 -2.48
C HIS A 234 -4.42 12.01 -2.22
N ILE A 235 -3.35 11.90 -3.03
CA ILE A 235 -2.42 10.78 -2.99
C ILE A 235 -1.18 11.14 -2.17
N TYR A 236 -0.77 10.21 -1.32
CA TYR A 236 0.48 10.23 -0.56
C TYR A 236 1.46 9.20 -1.13
N PHE A 237 2.74 9.42 -0.94
CA PHE A 237 3.81 8.62 -1.52
C PHE A 237 4.85 8.28 -0.46
N ASP A 238 5.55 7.16 -0.64
CA ASP A 238 6.72 6.84 0.16
C ASP A 238 8.03 7.27 -0.51
N THR A 239 9.14 7.14 0.23
CA THR A 239 10.49 7.49 -0.25
C THR A 239 11.27 6.31 -0.83
N VAL A 240 10.63 5.17 -1.14
CA VAL A 240 11.34 3.98 -1.68
C VAL A 240 11.61 4.17 -3.17
N VAL A 241 12.49 5.13 -3.48
CA VAL A 241 12.87 5.51 -4.85
C VAL A 241 14.37 5.36 -5.11
N PHE A 242 15.19 5.14 -4.07
CA PHE A 242 16.64 4.87 -4.11
C PHE A 242 17.52 5.94 -4.76
N ASP A 243 16.92 7.03 -5.24
CA ASP A 243 17.60 8.11 -5.96
C ASP A 243 17.15 9.47 -5.40
N PRO A 244 18.08 10.34 -4.93
CA PRO A 244 17.71 11.63 -4.37
C PRO A 244 17.13 12.61 -5.38
N ASP A 245 17.45 12.51 -6.66
CA ASP A 245 16.88 13.39 -7.68
C ASP A 245 15.47 12.93 -8.08
N ALA A 246 15.21 11.61 -8.07
CA ALA A 246 13.84 11.06 -8.18
C ALA A 246 12.98 11.52 -7.00
N LEU A 247 13.52 11.53 -5.76
CA LEU A 247 12.80 12.04 -4.60
C LEU A 247 12.47 13.53 -4.71
N LYS A 248 13.43 14.36 -5.16
CA LYS A 248 13.18 15.80 -5.42
C LYS A 248 12.09 16.01 -6.46
N PHE A 249 12.11 15.23 -7.55
CA PHE A 249 11.07 15.27 -8.57
C PHE A 249 9.70 14.93 -7.99
N LEU A 250 9.61 13.85 -7.19
CA LEU A 250 8.37 13.45 -6.52
C LEU A 250 7.82 14.56 -5.64
N ILE A 251 8.69 15.17 -4.79
CA ILE A 251 8.32 16.30 -3.91
C ILE A 251 7.83 17.50 -4.73
N ALA A 252 8.52 17.83 -5.83
CA ALA A 252 8.11 18.92 -6.71
C ALA A 252 6.75 18.69 -7.39
N LYS A 253 6.34 17.43 -7.58
CA LYS A 253 5.05 17.05 -8.17
C LYS A 253 3.92 16.94 -7.14
N ALA A 254 4.17 16.33 -6.01
CA ALA A 254 3.15 16.00 -5.02
C ALA A 254 3.04 17.04 -3.89
N GLY A 255 4.11 17.75 -3.58
CA GLY A 255 4.28 18.50 -2.35
C GLY A 255 4.96 17.68 -1.26
N VAL A 256 5.75 18.33 -0.41
CA VAL A 256 6.49 17.67 0.68
C VAL A 256 5.54 17.05 1.71
N ASP A 257 4.40 17.67 1.92
CA ASP A 257 3.32 17.23 2.83
C ASP A 257 2.56 15.98 2.34
N LYS A 258 2.92 15.48 1.17
CA LYS A 258 2.39 14.24 0.57
C LYS A 258 3.42 13.11 0.53
N VAL A 259 4.64 13.34 0.98
CA VAL A 259 5.72 12.34 0.96
C VAL A 259 6.06 11.94 2.39
N MET A 260 6.20 10.63 2.63
CA MET A 260 6.54 10.09 3.94
C MET A 260 7.62 9.01 3.83
N LEU A 261 8.35 8.79 4.92
CA LEU A 261 9.40 7.78 4.97
C LEU A 261 8.83 6.38 4.77
N GLY A 262 9.33 5.65 3.78
CA GLY A 262 9.00 4.25 3.50
C GLY A 262 10.24 3.38 3.48
N SER A 263 10.06 2.07 3.64
CA SER A 263 11.19 1.13 3.66
C SER A 263 10.96 -0.16 2.87
N ASP A 264 9.72 -0.58 2.69
CA ASP A 264 9.39 -1.92 2.17
C ASP A 264 10.07 -3.06 2.95
N TYR A 265 10.40 -2.80 4.26
CA TYR A 265 11.04 -3.80 5.13
C TYR A 265 10.08 -4.97 5.40
N PRO A 266 10.49 -6.24 5.33
CA PRO A 266 11.89 -6.72 5.30
C PRO A 266 12.33 -7.29 3.95
N PHE A 267 11.78 -6.84 2.85
CA PHE A 267 12.08 -7.41 1.54
C PHE A 267 13.47 -7.00 1.03
N PRO A 268 14.19 -7.89 0.31
CA PRO A 268 15.55 -7.58 -0.18
C PRO A 268 15.63 -6.38 -1.10
N ILE A 269 14.55 -6.10 -1.85
CA ILE A 269 14.45 -4.93 -2.73
C ILE A 269 14.03 -3.66 -1.98
N GLY A 270 13.64 -3.77 -0.71
CA GLY A 270 13.28 -2.63 0.12
C GLY A 270 14.48 -1.75 0.49
N ASP A 271 14.20 -0.55 0.96
CA ASP A 271 15.21 0.37 1.47
C ASP A 271 15.44 0.12 2.97
N HIS A 272 16.55 -0.55 3.29
CA HIS A 272 16.90 -0.88 4.67
C HIS A 272 17.58 0.27 5.42
N THR A 273 17.86 1.38 4.71
CA THR A 273 18.43 2.61 5.26
C THR A 273 17.65 3.85 4.80
N PRO A 274 16.33 3.90 5.04
CA PRO A 274 15.41 4.80 4.33
C PRO A 274 15.68 6.28 4.53
N LYS A 275 16.39 6.65 5.60
CA LYS A 275 16.79 8.05 5.85
C LYS A 275 17.93 8.53 4.93
N VAL A 276 18.66 7.61 4.28
CA VAL A 276 19.83 7.97 3.46
C VAL A 276 19.42 8.76 2.21
N VAL A 277 18.42 8.29 1.46
CA VAL A 277 17.94 8.95 0.25
C VAL A 277 17.38 10.34 0.56
N VAL A 278 16.67 10.50 1.67
CA VAL A 278 16.10 11.80 2.11
C VAL A 278 17.22 12.79 2.47
N LYS A 279 18.22 12.34 3.24
CA LYS A 279 19.38 13.19 3.60
C LYS A 279 20.18 13.59 2.35
N ALA A 280 20.38 12.67 1.40
CA ALA A 280 21.09 12.94 0.16
C ALA A 280 20.35 13.91 -0.78
N ALA A 281 19.03 14.04 -0.64
CA ALA A 281 18.24 14.98 -1.41
C ALA A 281 18.52 16.47 -1.04
N GLY A 282 19.17 16.76 0.09
CA GLY A 282 19.56 18.11 0.49
C GLY A 282 18.38 19.05 0.72
N LEU A 283 17.32 18.53 1.30
CA LEU A 283 16.09 19.27 1.63
C LEU A 283 16.31 20.22 2.82
N SER A 284 15.39 21.15 3.03
CA SER A 284 15.37 21.96 4.24
C SER A 284 15.16 21.08 5.49
N GLU A 285 15.51 21.58 6.68
CA GLU A 285 15.22 20.88 7.94
C GLU A 285 13.73 20.64 8.15
N ILE A 286 12.90 21.63 7.76
CA ILE A 286 11.43 21.54 7.86
C ILE A 286 10.91 20.41 6.97
N ASP A 287 11.33 20.37 5.71
CA ASP A 287 10.90 19.34 4.74
C ASP A 287 11.40 17.97 5.16
N THR A 288 12.62 17.88 5.68
CA THR A 288 13.19 16.63 6.18
C THR A 288 12.38 16.08 7.35
N LYS A 289 11.96 16.91 8.31
CA LYS A 289 11.11 16.51 9.44
C LYS A 289 9.73 16.06 8.98
N ALA A 290 9.15 16.79 8.03
CA ALA A 290 7.85 16.42 7.45
C ALA A 290 7.91 14.98 6.90
N ILE A 291 8.93 14.66 6.07
CA ILE A 291 9.09 13.33 5.47
C ILE A 291 9.44 12.28 6.53
N PHE A 292 10.28 12.59 7.50
CA PHE A 292 10.73 11.61 8.51
C PHE A 292 9.62 11.14 9.43
N GLY A 293 8.54 11.92 9.63
CA GLY A 293 7.48 11.46 10.51
C GLY A 293 6.22 12.33 10.55
N GLU A 294 6.29 13.65 10.40
CA GLU A 294 5.13 14.53 10.62
C GLU A 294 4.00 14.26 9.63
N THR A 295 4.32 14.01 8.35
CA THR A 295 3.33 13.65 7.32
C THR A 295 2.61 12.35 7.68
N ALA A 296 3.35 11.30 8.05
CA ALA A 296 2.77 10.03 8.46
C ALA A 296 1.98 10.15 9.77
N ALA A 297 2.51 10.86 10.77
CA ALA A 297 1.85 11.07 12.05
C ALA A 297 0.48 11.74 11.87
N LYS A 298 0.42 12.79 11.04
CA LYS A 298 -0.84 13.47 10.71
C LYS A 298 -1.82 12.57 9.96
N LEU A 299 -1.34 11.85 8.93
CA LEU A 299 -2.19 11.00 8.10
C LEU A 299 -2.79 9.84 8.91
N PHE A 300 -1.96 9.16 9.70
CA PHE A 300 -2.37 7.98 10.49
C PHE A 300 -2.84 8.34 11.90
N LYS A 301 -3.00 9.63 12.23
CA LYS A 301 -3.50 10.12 13.52
C LYS A 301 -2.71 9.52 14.69
N LEU A 302 -1.38 9.48 14.58
CA LEU A 302 -0.53 9.05 15.67
C LEU A 302 -0.56 10.11 16.78
N GLU A 303 -0.80 9.71 18.01
CA GLU A 303 -0.80 10.64 19.14
C GLU A 303 0.59 11.23 19.38
N ASP A 304 0.66 12.47 19.85
CA ASP A 304 1.91 13.22 20.09
C ASP A 304 2.90 12.52 21.05
N SER A 305 2.45 11.50 21.78
CA SER A 305 3.28 10.70 22.68
C SER A 305 4.39 9.89 22.01
N CYS A 306 4.35 9.77 20.68
CA CYS A 306 5.33 8.99 19.90
C CYS A 306 6.22 9.85 19.01
N VAL A 307 5.98 11.16 18.89
CA VAL A 307 6.74 12.07 18.01
C VAL A 307 7.55 13.04 18.85
N GLY A 308 8.75 12.67 19.18
CA GLY A 308 9.73 13.63 19.65
C GLY A 308 10.29 13.43 21.05
N GLN A 309 11.35 12.72 21.11
CA GLN A 309 12.47 12.93 22.01
C GLN A 309 13.74 12.34 21.39
N HIS A 310 14.25 12.91 20.31
CA HIS A 310 15.65 12.72 19.92
C HIS A 310 16.16 13.92 19.12
#